data_26df5224cae8dc0167fb99c34cb06257
#
_entry.id   26df5224cae8dc0167fb99c34cb06257
#
_cell.length_a   1.000
_cell.length_b   1.000
_cell.length_c   1.000
_cell.angle_alpha   90.00
_cell.angle_beta   90.00
_cell.angle_gamma   90.00
#
_symmetry.space_group_name_H-M   'P 1'
#
loop_
_entity.id
_entity.type
_entity.pdbx_description
1 polymer ?
#
loop_
_entity_poly.entity_id
_entity_poly.type
_entity_poly.pdbx_seq_one_letter_code
_entity_poly.pdbx_strand_id
1 'polypeptide(L)'
;EHERVVSYFSFEPKDYDKTMWRFTKTEKLRTHFLLETLRSLQTELENKNISLIVENRSAATGIPFWLDQLKATALFFQEEWTFEEKMISDAVVNQISNDINVYSHYDQFLYHPEDVSMEIQSIPKVFTEFRKKCEKFSNIRPCFSAPKVLNKSSLLSETPAMPVLEDFEFTP
;
A
#
# COMPACT_ATOMS: atom_id res chain seq x y z
N GLU A 1 -6.23 -17.86 8.15
CA GLU A 1 -6.29 -16.77 9.17
C GLU A 1 -4.91 -16.63 9.79
N HIS A 2 -4.41 -15.37 9.89
CA HIS A 2 -3.15 -15.07 10.54
C HIS A 2 -3.41 -14.56 11.94
N GLU A 3 -2.67 -15.09 12.94
CA GLU A 3 -2.84 -14.70 14.34
C GLU A 3 -2.15 -13.38 14.68
N ARG A 4 -1.15 -13.00 13.89
CA ARG A 4 -0.35 -11.79 14.05
C ARG A 4 -0.18 -11.09 12.71
N VAL A 5 -0.38 -9.80 12.70
CA VAL A 5 -0.29 -8.94 11.52
C VAL A 5 0.56 -7.73 11.87
N VAL A 6 1.44 -7.36 10.96
CA VAL A 6 2.20 -6.10 11.01
C VAL A 6 1.93 -5.37 9.71
N SER A 7 1.59 -4.10 9.79
CA SER A 7 1.44 -3.22 8.65
C SER A 7 2.75 -2.49 8.37
N TYR A 8 3.03 -2.25 7.11
CA TYR A 8 4.23 -1.55 6.66
C TYR A 8 3.86 -0.45 5.66
N PHE A 9 4.43 0.71 5.82
CA PHE A 9 4.36 1.81 4.86
C PHE A 9 5.75 2.35 4.55
N SER A 10 6.03 2.54 3.29
CA SER A 10 7.29 3.06 2.76
C SER A 10 7.09 4.42 2.13
N PHE A 11 7.84 5.41 2.59
CA PHE A 11 8.08 6.61 1.79
C PHE A 11 9.19 6.28 0.79
N GLU A 12 8.88 6.24 -0.49
CA GLU A 12 9.87 5.97 -1.53
C GLU A 12 10.81 7.17 -1.69
N PRO A 13 12.12 7.04 -1.41
CA PRO A 13 13.06 8.16 -1.48
C PRO A 13 13.06 8.86 -2.86
N LYS A 14 12.86 8.09 -3.93
CA LYS A 14 12.80 8.62 -5.30
C LYS A 14 11.68 9.63 -5.53
N ASP A 15 10.61 9.61 -4.73
CA ASP A 15 9.52 10.56 -4.85
C ASP A 15 9.89 11.94 -4.32
N TYR A 16 10.97 12.02 -3.55
CA TYR A 16 11.55 13.24 -2.99
C TYR A 16 12.74 13.76 -3.80
N ASP A 17 13.28 12.96 -4.70
CA ASP A 17 14.35 13.36 -5.60
C ASP A 17 13.82 14.31 -6.69
N LYS A 18 14.70 15.21 -7.15
CA LYS A 18 14.39 16.03 -8.31
C LYS A 18 14.34 15.18 -9.56
N THR A 19 13.21 15.24 -10.26
CA THR A 19 13.07 14.63 -11.58
C THR A 19 14.01 15.28 -12.60
N MET A 20 14.12 14.66 -13.77
CA MET A 20 14.84 15.28 -14.92
C MET A 20 14.30 16.66 -15.29
N TRP A 21 13.06 16.96 -14.92
CA TRP A 21 12.39 18.26 -15.16
C TRP A 21 12.59 19.25 -14.00
N ARG A 22 13.46 18.93 -13.00
CA ARG A 22 13.84 19.76 -11.86
C ARG A 22 12.72 20.03 -10.83
N PHE A 23 11.66 19.25 -10.83
CA PHE A 23 10.68 19.26 -9.73
C PHE A 23 10.65 17.89 -9.02
N THR A 24 10.18 17.87 -7.78
CA THR A 24 9.96 16.66 -7.00
C THR A 24 8.53 16.15 -7.20
N LYS A 25 8.29 14.86 -7.12
CA LYS A 25 6.93 14.31 -7.21
C LYS A 25 6.13 14.60 -5.94
N THR A 26 6.81 14.68 -4.81
CA THR A 26 6.22 14.91 -3.49
C THR A 26 6.88 16.10 -2.84
N GLU A 27 6.05 17.02 -2.37
CA GLU A 27 6.42 18.27 -1.70
C GLU A 27 5.92 18.29 -0.26
N LYS A 28 6.35 19.28 0.53
CA LYS A 28 6.08 19.44 1.96
C LYS A 28 4.62 19.20 2.35
N LEU A 29 3.67 19.81 1.66
CA LEU A 29 2.24 19.71 2.03
C LEU A 29 1.71 18.28 1.91
N ARG A 30 2.08 17.57 0.85
CA ARG A 30 1.70 16.18 0.66
C ARG A 30 2.35 15.29 1.70
N THR A 31 3.63 15.50 1.99
CA THR A 31 4.36 14.75 3.03
C THR A 31 3.73 14.96 4.40
N HIS A 32 3.42 16.20 4.75
CA HIS A 32 2.75 16.52 6.02
C HIS A 32 1.39 15.82 6.13
N PHE A 33 0.57 15.88 5.09
CA PHE A 33 -0.72 15.19 5.05
C PHE A 33 -0.57 13.67 5.21
N LEU A 34 0.42 13.05 4.54
CA LEU A 34 0.68 11.62 4.68
C LEU A 34 1.12 11.25 6.10
N LEU A 35 2.00 12.03 6.71
CA LEU A 35 2.45 11.81 8.09
C LEU A 35 1.29 11.91 9.10
N GLU A 36 0.40 12.89 8.96
CA GLU A 36 -0.80 13.00 9.80
C GLU A 36 -1.74 11.82 9.60
N THR A 37 -1.96 11.42 8.35
CA THR A 37 -2.80 10.26 7.99
C THR A 37 -2.24 8.97 8.59
N LEU A 38 -0.92 8.76 8.49
CA LEU A 38 -0.25 7.57 9.03
C LEU A 38 -0.27 7.53 10.56
N ARG A 39 -0.16 8.68 11.25
CA ARG A 39 -0.33 8.75 12.71
C ARG A 39 -1.75 8.35 13.14
N SER A 40 -2.75 8.84 12.41
CA SER A 40 -4.13 8.44 12.66
C SER A 40 -4.33 6.95 12.42
N LEU A 41 -3.82 6.43 11.32
CA LEU A 41 -3.88 4.99 10.99
C LEU A 41 -3.14 4.15 12.04
N GLN A 42 -1.97 4.58 12.50
CA GLN A 42 -1.21 3.89 13.54
C GLN A 42 -2.06 3.71 14.81
N THR A 43 -2.71 4.78 15.26
CA THR A 43 -3.61 4.72 16.43
C THR A 43 -4.76 3.73 16.24
N GLU A 44 -5.38 3.72 15.06
CA GLU A 44 -6.47 2.80 14.75
C GLU A 44 -6.00 1.33 14.67
N LEU A 45 -4.81 1.10 14.15
CA LEU A 45 -4.22 -0.24 14.08
C LEU A 45 -3.78 -0.75 15.46
N GLU A 46 -3.19 0.11 16.29
CA GLU A 46 -2.81 -0.21 17.68
C GLU A 46 -4.03 -0.66 18.50
N ASN A 47 -5.18 0.00 18.33
CA ASN A 47 -6.45 -0.42 18.93
C ASN A 47 -6.91 -1.83 18.48
N LYS A 48 -6.30 -2.37 17.43
CA LYS A 48 -6.55 -3.74 16.92
C LYS A 48 -5.40 -4.71 17.19
N ASN A 49 -4.42 -4.30 17.97
CA ASN A 49 -3.19 -5.06 18.23
C ASN A 49 -2.34 -5.29 16.96
N ILE A 50 -2.38 -4.36 16.01
CA ILE A 50 -1.60 -4.38 14.79
C ILE A 50 -0.58 -3.24 14.85
N SER A 51 0.71 -3.54 14.74
CA SER A 51 1.74 -2.52 14.63
C SER A 51 1.83 -1.98 13.21
N LEU A 52 2.11 -0.66 13.08
CA LEU A 52 2.43 -0.01 11.81
C LEU A 52 3.91 0.41 11.83
N ILE A 53 4.68 -0.12 10.91
CA ILE A 53 6.05 0.32 10.62
C ILE A 53 5.98 1.35 9.49
N VAL A 54 6.59 2.51 9.70
CA VAL A 54 6.69 3.58 8.71
C VAL A 54 8.15 3.96 8.54
N GLU A 55 8.67 3.90 7.33
CA GLU A 55 10.07 4.19 7.05
C GLU A 55 10.24 5.12 5.83
N ASN A 56 11.24 5.99 5.88
CA ASN A 56 11.79 6.68 4.71
C ASN A 56 12.85 5.78 4.08
N ARG A 57 12.41 4.72 3.43
CA ARG A 57 13.24 3.66 2.86
C ARG A 57 12.50 3.00 1.71
N SER A 58 13.20 2.65 0.63
CA SER A 58 12.54 1.97 -0.48
C SER A 58 11.86 0.66 -0.05
N ALA A 59 10.62 0.46 -0.51
CA ALA A 59 9.86 -0.77 -0.25
C ALA A 59 10.62 -2.02 -0.70
N ALA A 60 11.36 -1.94 -1.81
CA ALA A 60 12.18 -3.04 -2.32
C ALA A 60 13.26 -3.51 -1.33
N THR A 61 13.72 -2.65 -0.43
CA THR A 61 14.70 -3.01 0.61
C THR A 61 14.08 -3.17 2.00
N GLY A 62 13.05 -2.39 2.31
CA GLY A 62 12.40 -2.40 3.62
C GLY A 62 11.53 -3.64 3.83
N ILE A 63 10.71 -4.00 2.85
CA ILE A 63 9.81 -5.16 2.97
C ILE A 63 10.58 -6.47 3.14
N PRO A 64 11.56 -6.83 2.30
CA PRO A 64 12.34 -8.06 2.51
C PRO A 64 13.06 -8.10 3.86
N PHE A 65 13.61 -6.97 4.31
CA PHE A 65 14.23 -6.86 5.62
C PHE A 65 13.24 -7.19 6.75
N TRP A 66 12.06 -6.58 6.76
CA TRP A 66 11.07 -6.81 7.81
C TRP A 66 10.44 -8.19 7.73
N LEU A 67 10.23 -8.76 6.54
CA LEU A 67 9.78 -10.13 6.39
C LEU A 67 10.74 -11.13 7.05
N ASP A 68 12.06 -10.90 6.89
CA ASP A 68 13.07 -11.74 7.55
C ASP A 68 13.11 -11.51 9.07
N GLN A 69 13.15 -10.26 9.53
CA GLN A 69 13.18 -9.92 10.95
C GLN A 69 11.98 -10.48 11.73
N LEU A 70 10.81 -10.42 11.12
CA LEU A 70 9.55 -10.87 11.73
C LEU A 70 9.29 -12.36 11.50
N LYS A 71 10.13 -13.03 10.71
CA LYS A 71 9.88 -14.41 10.26
C LYS A 71 8.48 -14.56 9.68
N ALA A 72 8.09 -13.61 8.86
CA ALA A 72 6.78 -13.59 8.25
C ALA A 72 6.62 -14.74 7.25
N THR A 73 5.43 -15.30 7.19
CA THR A 73 5.08 -16.43 6.29
C THR A 73 4.27 -15.97 5.08
N ALA A 74 3.78 -14.73 5.11
CA ALA A 74 2.97 -14.18 4.03
C ALA A 74 3.15 -12.66 3.91
N LEU A 75 3.06 -12.17 2.68
CA LEU A 75 2.98 -10.76 2.30
C LEU A 75 1.66 -10.51 1.60
N PHE A 76 0.92 -9.49 2.04
CA PHE A 76 -0.31 -9.01 1.41
C PHE A 76 -0.14 -7.57 0.99
N PHE A 77 -0.50 -7.23 -0.25
CA PHE A 77 -0.49 -5.86 -0.71
C PHE A 77 -1.55 -5.63 -1.80
N GLN A 78 -1.89 -4.36 -2.00
CA GLN A 78 -2.74 -3.93 -3.09
C GLN A 78 -1.93 -3.86 -4.37
N GLU A 79 -2.45 -4.45 -5.45
CA GLU A 79 -1.82 -4.38 -6.76
C GLU A 79 -2.10 -3.03 -7.42
N GLU A 80 -1.06 -2.40 -7.92
CA GLU A 80 -1.11 -1.12 -8.58
C GLU A 80 -1.05 -1.25 -10.11
N TRP A 81 -1.45 -0.20 -10.82
CA TRP A 81 -1.57 -0.23 -12.29
C TRP A 81 -0.49 0.54 -13.01
N THR A 82 0.11 1.51 -12.35
CA THR A 82 1.06 2.40 -13.00
C THR A 82 2.43 1.73 -13.10
N PHE A 83 3.23 2.20 -14.04
CA PHE A 83 4.51 1.57 -14.36
C PHE A 83 5.49 1.59 -13.17
N GLU A 84 5.53 2.72 -12.44
CA GLU A 84 6.49 2.89 -11.35
C GLU A 84 6.15 2.01 -10.15
N GLU A 85 4.89 1.95 -9.76
CA GLU A 85 4.41 1.12 -8.66
C GLU A 85 4.55 -0.37 -8.99
N LYS A 86 4.30 -0.75 -10.25
CA LYS A 86 4.55 -2.14 -10.69
C LYS A 86 6.03 -2.50 -10.61
N MET A 87 6.92 -1.60 -11.02
CA MET A 87 8.36 -1.82 -10.86
C MET A 87 8.77 -2.02 -9.39
N ILE A 88 8.18 -1.27 -8.47
CA ILE A 88 8.44 -1.41 -7.03
C ILE A 88 7.94 -2.77 -6.54
N SER A 89 6.71 -3.13 -6.88
CA SER A 89 6.12 -4.43 -6.51
C SER A 89 6.94 -5.60 -7.03
N ASP A 90 7.35 -5.56 -8.29
CA ASP A 90 8.21 -6.57 -8.90
C ASP A 90 9.57 -6.65 -8.21
N ALA A 91 10.17 -5.50 -7.88
CA ALA A 91 11.45 -5.45 -7.17
C ALA A 91 11.35 -6.03 -5.75
N VAL A 92 10.23 -5.83 -5.05
CA VAL A 92 9.96 -6.47 -3.75
C VAL A 92 9.85 -7.97 -3.92
N VAL A 93 8.97 -8.45 -4.81
CA VAL A 93 8.71 -9.88 -5.01
C VAL A 93 9.98 -10.64 -5.42
N ASN A 94 10.82 -10.04 -6.25
CA ASN A 94 12.09 -10.65 -6.69
C ASN A 94 13.15 -10.76 -5.58
N GLN A 95 13.00 -10.07 -4.46
CA GLN A 95 13.97 -10.08 -3.36
C GLN A 95 13.52 -10.89 -2.14
N ILE A 96 12.29 -11.35 -2.11
CA ILE A 96 11.78 -12.16 -0.99
C ILE A 96 12.04 -13.65 -1.21
N SER A 97 12.12 -14.39 -0.10
CA SER A 97 12.29 -15.85 -0.14
C SER A 97 11.08 -16.54 -0.75
N ASN A 98 11.32 -17.62 -1.49
CA ASN A 98 10.26 -18.46 -2.05
C ASN A 98 9.36 -19.14 -0.99
N ASP A 99 9.79 -19.15 0.25
CA ASP A 99 9.01 -19.70 1.38
C ASP A 99 7.91 -18.74 1.87
N ILE A 100 7.89 -17.50 1.37
CA ILE A 100 6.89 -16.50 1.73
C ILE A 100 5.76 -16.51 0.70
N ASN A 101 4.54 -16.72 1.17
CA ASN A 101 3.36 -16.64 0.32
C ASN A 101 3.04 -15.17 0.00
N VAL A 102 2.92 -14.85 -1.29
CA VAL A 102 2.60 -13.50 -1.76
C VAL A 102 1.16 -13.45 -2.25
N TYR A 103 0.41 -12.50 -1.73
CA TYR A 103 -0.97 -12.25 -2.12
C TYR A 103 -1.15 -10.79 -2.54
N SER A 104 -1.55 -10.57 -3.78
CA SER A 104 -1.89 -9.25 -4.30
C SER A 104 -3.39 -9.17 -4.65
N HIS A 105 -4.00 -8.01 -4.43
CA HIS A 105 -5.43 -7.80 -4.64
C HIS A 105 -5.71 -6.44 -5.26
N TYR A 106 -6.75 -6.36 -6.10
CA TYR A 106 -7.25 -5.10 -6.66
C TYR A 106 -8.42 -4.59 -5.81
N ASP A 107 -8.16 -3.64 -4.91
CA ASP A 107 -9.19 -3.12 -3.99
C ASP A 107 -9.47 -1.62 -4.15
N GLN A 108 -8.81 -0.96 -5.11
CA GLN A 108 -8.85 0.51 -5.26
C GLN A 108 -9.96 1.02 -6.20
N PHE A 109 -10.72 0.14 -6.83
CA PHE A 109 -11.72 0.53 -7.80
C PHE A 109 -13.12 0.15 -7.36
N LEU A 110 -14.10 0.99 -7.75
CA LEU A 110 -15.52 0.70 -7.51
C LEU A 110 -15.96 -0.61 -8.15
N TYR A 111 -15.48 -0.87 -9.38
CA TYR A 111 -15.70 -2.14 -10.07
C TYR A 111 -14.38 -2.90 -10.09
N HIS A 112 -14.39 -4.10 -9.55
CA HIS A 112 -13.23 -4.98 -9.68
C HIS A 112 -12.99 -5.29 -11.17
N PRO A 113 -11.74 -5.33 -11.67
CA PRO A 113 -11.46 -5.55 -13.09
C PRO A 113 -12.14 -6.78 -13.69
N GLU A 114 -12.23 -7.87 -12.94
CA GLU A 114 -12.89 -9.10 -13.37
C GLU A 114 -14.42 -8.99 -13.46
N ASP A 115 -15.03 -8.03 -12.78
CA ASP A 115 -16.48 -7.82 -12.75
C ASP A 115 -16.94 -6.78 -13.77
N VAL A 116 -16.01 -6.16 -14.49
CA VAL A 116 -16.32 -5.27 -15.61
C VAL A 116 -16.88 -6.12 -16.75
N SER A 117 -18.13 -5.84 -17.15
CA SER A 117 -18.90 -6.64 -18.12
C SER A 117 -18.45 -6.47 -19.59
N MET A 118 -17.22 -6.00 -19.81
CA MET A 118 -16.68 -5.71 -21.14
C MET A 118 -15.26 -6.24 -21.25
N GLU A 119 -14.96 -6.83 -22.39
CA GLU A 119 -13.57 -7.14 -22.74
C GLU A 119 -12.77 -5.85 -23.00
N ILE A 120 -11.47 -5.86 -22.69
CA ILE A 120 -10.58 -4.69 -22.84
C ILE A 120 -10.66 -4.09 -24.24
N GLN A 121 -10.69 -4.94 -25.28
CA GLN A 121 -10.77 -4.51 -26.68
C GLN A 121 -12.10 -3.83 -27.04
N SER A 122 -13.16 -4.10 -26.27
CA SER A 122 -14.51 -3.59 -26.49
C SER A 122 -14.87 -2.40 -25.61
N ILE A 123 -13.92 -1.90 -24.81
CA ILE A 123 -14.15 -0.72 -23.95
C ILE A 123 -14.47 0.50 -24.82
N PRO A 124 -15.62 1.17 -24.58
CA PRO A 124 -15.97 2.38 -25.31
C PRO A 124 -14.90 3.48 -25.11
N LYS A 125 -14.56 4.19 -26.19
CA LYS A 125 -13.66 5.35 -26.13
C LYS A 125 -14.25 6.53 -25.36
N VAL A 126 -15.60 6.60 -25.30
CA VAL A 126 -16.31 7.68 -24.59
C VAL A 126 -16.67 7.22 -23.19
N PHE A 127 -16.19 7.95 -22.18
CA PHE A 127 -16.40 7.61 -20.77
C PHE A 127 -17.87 7.43 -20.39
N THR A 128 -18.77 8.28 -20.92
CA THR A 128 -20.21 8.18 -20.63
C THR A 128 -20.80 6.84 -21.06
N GLU A 129 -20.38 6.29 -22.18
CA GLU A 129 -20.83 4.98 -22.65
C GLU A 129 -20.25 3.86 -21.79
N PHE A 130 -18.99 3.95 -21.43
CA PHE A 130 -18.32 3.03 -20.51
C PHE A 130 -19.09 3.00 -19.17
N ARG A 131 -19.27 4.18 -18.54
CA ARG A 131 -20.00 4.31 -17.28
C ARG A 131 -21.38 3.68 -17.33
N LYS A 132 -22.20 4.03 -18.34
CA LYS A 132 -23.57 3.48 -18.50
C LYS A 132 -23.59 1.96 -18.64
N LYS A 133 -22.59 1.38 -19.32
CA LYS A 133 -22.47 -0.07 -19.44
C LYS A 133 -22.10 -0.71 -18.10
N CYS A 134 -21.13 -0.13 -17.35
CA CYS A 134 -20.79 -0.61 -16.03
C CYS A 134 -21.97 -0.54 -15.07
N GLU A 135 -22.65 0.60 -14.99
CA GLU A 135 -23.84 0.78 -14.14
C GLU A 135 -24.96 -0.23 -14.44
N LYS A 136 -25.09 -0.66 -15.69
CA LYS A 136 -26.15 -1.58 -16.12
C LYS A 136 -25.78 -3.06 -16.00
N PHE A 137 -24.53 -3.41 -16.22
CA PHE A 137 -24.12 -4.81 -16.45
C PHE A 137 -23.02 -5.31 -15.50
N SER A 138 -22.37 -4.44 -14.74
CA SER A 138 -21.31 -4.83 -13.79
C SER A 138 -21.83 -4.79 -12.36
N ASN A 139 -21.33 -5.69 -11.52
CA ASN A 139 -21.68 -5.74 -10.10
C ASN A 139 -20.60 -5.06 -9.27
N ILE A 140 -21.01 -4.39 -8.19
CA ILE A 140 -20.10 -3.87 -7.17
C ILE A 140 -19.97 -4.93 -6.08
N ARG A 141 -18.77 -5.37 -5.79
CA ARG A 141 -18.50 -6.31 -4.71
C ARG A 141 -18.82 -5.66 -3.35
N PRO A 142 -19.41 -6.39 -2.40
CA PRO A 142 -19.64 -5.85 -1.07
C PRO A 142 -18.30 -5.57 -0.38
N CYS A 143 -18.25 -4.50 0.42
CA CYS A 143 -17.09 -4.19 1.24
C CYS A 143 -16.88 -5.28 2.30
N PHE A 144 -15.63 -5.62 2.58
CA PHE A 144 -15.28 -6.45 3.72
C PHE A 144 -15.60 -5.73 5.04
N SER A 145 -16.00 -6.49 6.02
CA SER A 145 -16.16 -5.96 7.38
C SER A 145 -14.80 -5.53 7.94
N ALA A 146 -14.81 -4.47 8.75
CA ALA A 146 -13.58 -4.05 9.45
C ALA A 146 -12.98 -5.23 10.24
N PRO A 147 -11.64 -5.37 10.26
CA PRO A 147 -10.99 -6.45 10.98
C PRO A 147 -11.29 -6.38 12.48
N LYS A 148 -11.46 -7.55 13.09
CA LYS A 148 -11.60 -7.66 14.54
C LYS A 148 -10.27 -7.37 15.23
N VAL A 149 -10.33 -7.04 16.51
CA VAL A 149 -9.14 -6.95 17.36
C VAL A 149 -8.45 -8.31 17.39
N LEU A 150 -7.15 -8.33 17.15
CA LEU A 150 -6.36 -9.55 17.21
C LEU A 150 -6.13 -9.95 18.68
N ASN A 151 -6.16 -11.24 18.96
CA ASN A 151 -6.01 -11.76 20.33
C ASN A 151 -4.55 -11.70 20.83
N LYS A 152 -3.59 -11.63 19.93
CA LYS A 152 -2.15 -11.57 20.26
C LYS A 152 -1.61 -10.18 20.02
N SER A 153 -0.81 -9.71 20.94
CA SER A 153 -0.03 -8.49 20.79
C SER A 153 0.91 -8.57 19.58
N SER A 154 1.33 -7.41 19.11
CA SER A 154 2.29 -7.28 18.04
C SER A 154 3.53 -8.15 18.22
N LEU A 155 4.15 -8.53 17.09
CA LEU A 155 5.46 -9.17 17.04
C LEU A 155 6.61 -8.24 17.45
N LEU A 156 6.37 -6.92 17.38
CA LEU A 156 7.38 -5.91 17.70
C LEU A 156 7.33 -5.56 19.18
N SER A 157 8.46 -5.65 19.87
CA SER A 157 8.62 -5.12 21.22
C SER A 157 8.56 -3.58 21.22
N GLU A 158 9.10 -2.97 20.19
CA GLU A 158 9.06 -1.53 19.94
C GLU A 158 8.85 -1.28 18.44
N THR A 159 7.92 -0.41 18.10
CA THR A 159 7.72 0.05 16.73
C THR A 159 8.77 1.13 16.42
N PRO A 160 9.44 1.11 15.27
CA PRO A 160 10.32 2.18 14.85
C PRO A 160 9.62 3.54 14.92
N ALA A 161 10.37 4.58 15.30
CA ALA A 161 9.83 5.94 15.34
C ALA A 161 9.33 6.35 13.96
N MET A 162 8.15 6.95 13.91
CA MET A 162 7.59 7.46 12.67
C MET A 162 8.44 8.62 12.15
N PRO A 163 8.74 8.67 10.85
CA PRO A 163 9.45 9.80 10.26
C PRO A 163 8.77 11.15 10.55
N VAL A 164 9.57 12.20 10.53
CA VAL A 164 9.13 13.60 10.66
C VAL A 164 9.48 14.38 9.40
N LEU A 165 8.96 15.60 9.25
CA LEU A 165 9.19 16.42 8.05
C LEU A 165 10.67 16.67 7.75
N GLU A 166 11.46 16.78 8.80
CA GLU A 166 12.91 17.02 8.73
C GLU A 166 13.65 15.86 8.06
N ASP A 167 13.15 14.63 8.17
CA ASP A 167 13.74 13.43 7.52
C ASP A 167 13.61 13.48 5.98
N PHE A 168 12.78 14.39 5.46
CA PHE A 168 12.57 14.63 4.03
C PHE A 168 13.18 15.99 3.58
N GLU A 169 14.08 16.56 4.37
CA GLU A 169 14.71 17.86 4.11
C GLU A 169 13.70 19.06 4.07
N PHE A 170 12.51 18.90 4.62
CA PHE A 170 11.54 19.98 4.76
C PHE A 170 11.66 20.63 6.15
N THR A 171 11.70 21.95 6.17
CA THR A 171 11.57 22.71 7.45
C THR A 171 10.13 22.72 7.92
N PRO A 172 9.87 22.71 9.21
CA PRO A 172 8.53 22.77 9.81
C PRO A 172 7.69 23.97 9.35
#